data_eae4e03ab8d363bbb68fbcf858e67faa
#
_entry.id   eae4e03ab8d363bbb68fbcf858e67faa
#
_cell.length_a   1.000
_cell.length_b   1.000
_cell.length_c   1.000
_cell.angle_alpha   90.00
_cell.angle_beta   90.00
_cell.angle_gamma   90.00
#
_symmetry.space_group_name_H-M   'P 1'
#
loop_
_entity.id
_entity.type
_entity.pdbx_description
1 polymer ?
#
loop_
_entity_poly.entity_id
_entity_poly.type
_entity_poly.pdbx_seq_one_letter_code
_entity_poly.pdbx_strand_id
1 'polypeptide(L)'
;MPGEANEHDLQQTLRDIRRANIFGLGTWVVTHHLDELLRDISREQTLQILDVATGSADIPEELCRWAEREGRTVEITATDISPEILNVARQRILDAGFADRVRLLACDATSIPFADHHFDVVVCSLALHHLDVDSARLAFGEMARLSKVGFIVNDIYRSQGAWLMARFLTLVTTTNRLTKHDGPASVYRAFTPAEVGRIARDARTDVTVHTHPFWRVAAVGRSR
;
A
#
# COMPACT_ATOMS: atom_id res chain seq x y z
N MET A 1 -15.00 10.82 -24.84
CA MET A 1 -13.92 9.84 -24.70
C MET A 1 -12.92 10.42 -23.72
N PRO A 2 -12.68 9.88 -22.51
CA PRO A 2 -11.53 10.25 -21.75
C PRO A 2 -10.31 9.68 -22.51
N GLY A 3 -9.41 10.56 -22.93
CA GLY A 3 -8.23 10.18 -23.71
C GLY A 3 -7.37 9.21 -22.91
N GLU A 4 -6.87 8.20 -23.57
CA GLU A 4 -5.85 7.28 -23.08
C GLU A 4 -4.73 8.12 -22.45
N ALA A 5 -4.52 7.95 -21.14
CA ALA A 5 -3.39 8.56 -20.47
C ALA A 5 -2.14 8.03 -21.18
N ASN A 6 -1.34 8.94 -21.77
CA ASN A 6 -0.11 8.58 -22.44
C ASN A 6 0.80 7.88 -21.41
N GLU A 7 1.55 6.87 -21.80
CA GLU A 7 2.49 6.14 -20.93
C GLU A 7 3.40 7.07 -20.12
N HIS A 8 3.77 8.21 -20.70
CA HIS A 8 4.51 9.27 -20.02
C HIS A 8 3.73 9.88 -18.84
N ASP A 9 2.43 10.13 -19.01
CA ASP A 9 1.57 10.70 -17.97
C ASP A 9 1.36 9.70 -16.82
N LEU A 10 1.22 8.41 -17.14
CA LEU A 10 1.15 7.33 -16.15
C LEU A 10 2.43 7.26 -15.32
N GLN A 11 3.59 7.24 -15.97
CA GLN A 11 4.89 7.23 -15.30
C GLN A 11 5.09 8.47 -14.41
N GLN A 12 4.66 9.64 -14.87
CA GLN A 12 4.75 10.87 -14.09
C GLN A 12 3.82 10.82 -12.87
N THR A 13 2.60 10.35 -13.03
CA THR A 13 1.64 10.17 -11.92
C THR A 13 2.18 9.19 -10.87
N LEU A 14 2.74 8.06 -11.28
CA LEU A 14 3.35 7.08 -10.36
C LEU A 14 4.57 7.67 -9.62
N ARG A 15 5.38 8.51 -10.28
CA ARG A 15 6.48 9.24 -9.61
C ARG A 15 5.97 10.23 -8.57
N ASP A 16 4.89 10.95 -8.86
CA ASP A 16 4.30 11.91 -7.94
C ASP A 16 3.67 11.20 -6.72
N ILE A 17 3.01 10.04 -6.93
CA ILE A 17 2.50 9.18 -5.85
C ILE A 17 3.65 8.70 -4.95
N ARG A 18 4.76 8.23 -5.55
CA ARG A 18 5.95 7.83 -4.78
C ARG A 18 6.49 8.98 -3.93
N ARG A 19 6.64 10.18 -4.50
CA ARG A 19 7.08 11.36 -3.74
C ARG A 19 6.15 11.64 -2.57
N ALA A 20 4.84 11.62 -2.81
CA ALA A 20 3.84 11.77 -1.75
C ALA A 20 3.95 10.66 -0.68
N ASN A 21 4.30 9.44 -1.07
CA ASN A 21 4.49 8.32 -0.15
C ASN A 21 5.73 8.50 0.71
N ILE A 22 6.86 8.90 0.13
CA ILE A 22 8.12 9.15 0.84
C ILE A 22 7.98 10.37 1.76
N PHE A 23 7.59 11.53 1.23
CA PHE A 23 7.48 12.77 2.01
C PHE A 23 6.32 12.75 3.01
N GLY A 24 5.25 12.02 2.69
CA GLY A 24 4.09 11.83 3.56
C GLY A 24 4.26 10.71 4.59
N LEU A 25 5.47 10.22 4.85
CA LEU A 25 5.79 9.15 5.81
C LEU A 25 5.10 7.80 5.54
N GLY A 26 4.58 7.56 4.33
CA GLY A 26 3.84 6.33 4.04
C GLY A 26 4.69 5.06 4.20
N THR A 27 5.92 5.08 3.70
CA THR A 27 6.89 3.98 3.86
C THR A 27 7.27 3.78 5.32
N TRP A 28 7.49 4.87 6.08
CA TRP A 28 7.79 4.80 7.50
C TRP A 28 6.62 4.20 8.31
N VAL A 29 5.38 4.56 8.01
CA VAL A 29 4.21 3.97 8.68
C VAL A 29 4.18 2.46 8.49
N VAL A 30 4.44 1.98 7.26
CA VAL A 30 4.48 0.54 6.97
C VAL A 30 5.60 -0.15 7.74
N THR A 31 6.84 0.35 7.66
CA THR A 31 7.99 -0.29 8.32
C THR A 31 7.90 -0.23 9.84
N HIS A 32 7.38 0.88 10.41
CA HIS A 32 7.15 1.02 11.84
C HIS A 32 6.20 -0.06 12.38
N HIS A 33 5.05 -0.25 11.75
CA HIS A 33 4.11 -1.28 12.18
C HIS A 33 4.57 -2.68 11.83
N LEU A 34 5.37 -2.84 10.78
CA LEU A 34 6.02 -4.12 10.46
C LEU A 34 6.98 -4.55 11.58
N ASP A 35 7.79 -3.62 12.10
CA ASP A 35 8.68 -3.88 13.24
C ASP A 35 7.90 -4.30 14.49
N GLU A 36 6.74 -3.69 14.74
CA GLU A 36 5.86 -4.06 15.86
C GLU A 36 5.23 -5.45 15.69
N LEU A 37 4.79 -5.80 14.48
CA LEU A 37 4.23 -7.12 14.16
C LEU A 37 5.28 -8.22 14.28
N LEU A 38 6.52 -7.95 13.85
CA LEU A 38 7.60 -8.94 13.76
C LEU A 38 8.51 -8.98 15.00
N ARG A 39 8.13 -8.30 16.10
CA ARG A 39 8.96 -8.21 17.30
C ARG A 39 9.41 -9.57 17.83
N ASP A 40 8.51 -10.55 17.80
CA ASP A 40 8.73 -11.89 18.34
C ASP A 40 9.13 -12.92 17.27
N ILE A 41 9.34 -12.48 16.03
CA ILE A 41 9.72 -13.35 14.90
C ILE A 41 11.25 -13.34 14.75
N SER A 42 11.86 -14.53 14.69
CA SER A 42 13.31 -14.70 14.51
C SER A 42 13.81 -13.92 13.28
N ARG A 43 14.98 -13.29 13.41
CA ARG A 43 15.64 -12.61 12.29
C ARG A 43 16.22 -13.57 11.25
N GLU A 44 16.45 -14.82 11.61
CA GLU A 44 16.96 -15.86 10.72
C GLU A 44 15.88 -16.43 9.79
N GLN A 45 14.61 -16.22 10.14
CA GLN A 45 13.49 -16.65 9.31
C GLN A 45 13.37 -15.76 8.07
N THR A 46 13.32 -16.37 6.88
CA THR A 46 12.94 -15.68 5.64
C THR A 46 11.46 -15.32 5.73
N LEU A 47 11.15 -14.03 5.64
CA LEU A 47 9.78 -13.52 5.70
C LEU A 47 9.13 -13.56 4.32
N GLN A 48 7.96 -14.19 4.24
CA GLN A 48 7.08 -14.15 3.08
C GLN A 48 6.12 -12.97 3.21
N ILE A 49 6.26 -11.96 2.38
CA ILE A 49 5.43 -10.73 2.45
C ILE A 49 4.59 -10.61 1.18
N LEU A 50 3.32 -10.30 1.34
CA LEU A 50 2.44 -9.91 0.24
C LEU A 50 2.24 -8.39 0.26
N ASP A 51 2.46 -7.74 -0.87
CA ASP A 51 2.08 -6.33 -1.09
C ASP A 51 0.89 -6.26 -2.06
N VAL A 52 -0.25 -5.80 -1.57
CA VAL A 52 -1.53 -5.75 -2.28
C VAL A 52 -1.72 -4.38 -2.92
N ALA A 53 -2.06 -4.37 -4.21
CA ALA A 53 -2.18 -3.17 -5.04
C ALA A 53 -0.88 -2.34 -5.02
N THR A 54 0.19 -2.99 -5.43
CA THR A 54 1.57 -2.52 -5.30
C THR A 54 1.89 -1.24 -6.08
N GLY A 55 1.07 -0.90 -7.06
CA GLY A 55 1.35 0.25 -7.92
C GLY A 55 2.71 0.09 -8.60
N SER A 56 3.57 1.09 -8.46
CA SER A 56 4.92 1.09 -9.02
C SER A 56 5.97 0.35 -8.16
N ALA A 57 5.56 -0.48 -7.20
CA ALA A 57 6.41 -1.28 -6.30
C ALA A 57 7.37 -0.45 -5.43
N ASP A 58 6.97 0.75 -5.02
CA ASP A 58 7.77 1.55 -4.08
C ASP A 58 7.78 0.97 -2.65
N ILE A 59 6.70 0.32 -2.22
CA ILE A 59 6.66 -0.40 -0.93
C ILE A 59 7.53 -1.65 -0.97
N PRO A 60 7.45 -2.57 -1.97
CA PRO A 60 8.38 -3.69 -2.10
C PRO A 60 9.85 -3.27 -2.12
N GLU A 61 10.21 -2.22 -2.87
CA GLU A 61 11.59 -1.67 -2.87
C GLU A 61 12.01 -1.26 -1.46
N GLU A 62 11.18 -0.52 -0.73
CA GLU A 62 11.51 -0.09 0.64
C GLU A 62 11.54 -1.25 1.63
N LEU A 63 10.68 -2.25 1.48
CA LEU A 63 10.71 -3.46 2.32
C LEU A 63 12.00 -4.26 2.12
N CYS A 64 12.53 -4.37 0.89
CA CYS A 64 13.82 -4.97 0.63
C CYS A 64 14.96 -4.18 1.32
N ARG A 65 14.95 -2.84 1.22
CA ARG A 65 15.92 -1.97 1.90
C ARG A 65 15.80 -2.03 3.42
N TRP A 66 14.59 -2.08 3.94
CA TRP A 66 14.31 -2.27 5.36
C TRP A 66 14.90 -3.61 5.84
N ALA A 67 14.66 -4.70 5.10
CA ALA A 67 15.18 -6.02 5.44
C ALA A 67 16.72 -6.03 5.49
N GLU A 68 17.40 -5.37 4.54
CA GLU A 68 18.87 -5.21 4.56
C GLU A 68 19.35 -4.46 5.79
N ARG A 69 18.66 -3.36 6.18
CA ARG A 69 19.02 -2.60 7.39
C ARG A 69 18.83 -3.40 8.68
N GLU A 70 17.77 -4.23 8.71
CA GLU A 70 17.43 -5.06 9.88
C GLU A 70 18.13 -6.42 9.92
N GLY A 71 18.96 -6.74 8.91
CA GLY A 71 19.63 -8.04 8.78
C GLY A 71 18.63 -9.20 8.64
N ARG A 72 17.52 -8.98 7.91
CA ARG A 72 16.48 -9.96 7.61
C ARG A 72 16.52 -10.38 6.15
N THR A 73 15.99 -11.56 5.85
CA THR A 73 15.72 -12.02 4.49
C THR A 73 14.22 -11.90 4.20
N VAL A 74 13.88 -11.38 3.02
CA VAL A 74 12.48 -11.25 2.57
C VAL A 74 12.31 -11.82 1.18
N GLU A 75 11.18 -12.45 0.95
CA GLU A 75 10.62 -12.79 -0.36
C GLU A 75 9.26 -12.10 -0.48
N ILE A 76 9.08 -11.29 -1.48
CA ILE A 76 7.90 -10.43 -1.61
C ILE A 76 7.11 -10.84 -2.85
N THR A 77 5.83 -11.11 -2.67
CA THR A 77 4.87 -11.16 -3.78
C THR A 77 4.15 -9.81 -3.83
N ALA A 78 4.27 -9.11 -4.94
CA ALA A 78 3.65 -7.81 -5.14
C ALA A 78 2.55 -7.91 -6.21
N THR A 79 1.34 -7.51 -5.87
CA THR A 79 0.16 -7.70 -6.72
C THR A 79 -0.45 -6.37 -7.14
N ASP A 80 -0.97 -6.31 -8.35
CA ASP A 80 -1.81 -5.21 -8.84
C ASP A 80 -2.79 -5.76 -9.87
N ILE A 81 -3.92 -5.08 -10.05
CA ILE A 81 -4.92 -5.49 -11.03
C ILE A 81 -4.51 -5.13 -12.46
N SER A 82 -3.66 -4.10 -12.65
CA SER A 82 -3.22 -3.60 -13.96
C SER A 82 -1.88 -4.21 -14.38
N PRO A 83 -1.84 -4.99 -15.46
CA PRO A 83 -0.58 -5.48 -16.05
C PRO A 83 0.34 -4.35 -16.51
N GLU A 84 -0.22 -3.20 -16.94
CA GLU A 84 0.54 -2.03 -17.37
C GLU A 84 1.32 -1.42 -16.20
N ILE A 85 0.68 -1.30 -15.04
CA ILE A 85 1.32 -0.83 -13.80
C ILE A 85 2.41 -1.82 -13.37
N LEU A 86 2.15 -3.13 -13.46
CA LEU A 86 3.15 -4.16 -13.14
C LEU A 86 4.37 -4.12 -14.06
N ASN A 87 4.26 -3.64 -15.30
CA ASN A 87 5.42 -3.43 -16.17
C ASN A 87 6.31 -2.29 -15.62
N VAL A 88 5.72 -1.21 -15.12
CA VAL A 88 6.47 -0.13 -14.45
C VAL A 88 7.11 -0.64 -13.15
N ALA A 89 6.37 -1.42 -12.36
CA ALA A 89 6.88 -2.05 -11.14
C ALA A 89 8.08 -2.96 -11.44
N ARG A 90 7.99 -3.77 -12.49
CA ARG A 90 9.09 -4.68 -12.93
C ARG A 90 10.36 -3.91 -13.22
N GLN A 91 10.27 -2.84 -14.00
CA GLN A 91 11.45 -2.03 -14.34
C GLN A 91 12.08 -1.43 -13.08
N ARG A 92 11.28 -0.91 -12.17
CA ARG A 92 11.76 -0.37 -10.90
C ARG A 92 12.51 -1.40 -10.06
N ILE A 93 11.93 -2.59 -9.89
CA ILE A 93 12.55 -3.66 -9.10
C ILE A 93 13.85 -4.14 -9.72
N LEU A 94 13.93 -4.21 -11.05
CA LEU A 94 15.16 -4.50 -11.79
C LEU A 94 16.22 -3.42 -11.54
N ASP A 95 15.86 -2.14 -11.69
CA ASP A 95 16.77 -1.01 -11.51
C ASP A 95 17.29 -0.90 -10.05
N ALA A 96 16.46 -1.31 -9.08
CA ALA A 96 16.81 -1.34 -7.67
C ALA A 96 17.65 -2.56 -7.27
N GLY A 97 17.80 -3.57 -8.15
CA GLY A 97 18.58 -4.80 -7.89
C GLY A 97 17.87 -5.82 -7.00
N PHE A 98 16.53 -5.80 -6.94
CA PHE A 98 15.73 -6.69 -6.09
C PHE A 98 14.88 -7.71 -6.86
N ALA A 99 15.21 -7.96 -8.14
CA ALA A 99 14.44 -8.85 -9.00
C ALA A 99 14.40 -10.32 -8.52
N ASP A 100 15.36 -10.73 -7.75
CA ASP A 100 15.46 -12.05 -7.13
C ASP A 100 14.60 -12.20 -5.85
N ARG A 101 14.16 -11.10 -5.27
CA ARG A 101 13.38 -11.06 -4.01
C ARG A 101 11.91 -10.66 -4.22
N VAL A 102 11.58 -10.07 -5.35
CA VAL A 102 10.23 -9.54 -5.62
C VAL A 102 9.60 -10.20 -6.83
N ARG A 103 8.52 -10.93 -6.60
CA ARG A 103 7.68 -11.53 -7.64
C ARG A 103 6.45 -10.66 -7.89
N LEU A 104 6.15 -10.36 -9.15
CA LEU A 104 4.97 -9.58 -9.56
C LEU A 104 3.88 -10.52 -10.08
N LEU A 105 2.63 -10.28 -9.66
CA LEU A 105 1.46 -11.07 -10.04
C LEU A 105 0.25 -10.16 -10.29
N ALA A 106 -0.39 -10.32 -11.45
CA ALA A 106 -1.66 -9.63 -11.74
C ALA A 106 -2.81 -10.34 -11.03
N CYS A 107 -3.49 -9.66 -10.10
CA CYS A 107 -4.72 -10.18 -9.49
C CYS A 107 -5.53 -9.06 -8.82
N ASP A 108 -6.80 -9.38 -8.53
CA ASP A 108 -7.71 -8.51 -7.80
C ASP A 108 -7.46 -8.63 -6.29
N ALA A 109 -7.42 -7.49 -5.59
CA ALA A 109 -7.24 -7.41 -4.13
C ALA A 109 -8.38 -8.08 -3.34
N THR A 110 -9.53 -8.28 -3.95
CA THR A 110 -10.71 -8.92 -3.33
C THR A 110 -10.74 -10.43 -3.51
N SER A 111 -9.82 -11.01 -4.32
CA SER A 111 -9.75 -12.46 -4.60
C SER A 111 -8.32 -12.85 -4.98
N ILE A 112 -7.48 -13.08 -4.00
CA ILE A 112 -6.06 -13.34 -4.19
C ILE A 112 -5.81 -14.86 -4.22
N PRO A 113 -5.17 -15.44 -5.27
CA PRO A 113 -5.12 -16.88 -5.51
C PRO A 113 -4.02 -17.60 -4.70
N PHE A 114 -4.04 -17.44 -3.37
CA PHE A 114 -3.16 -18.15 -2.44
C PHE A 114 -3.96 -18.80 -1.33
N ALA A 115 -3.40 -19.85 -0.73
CA ALA A 115 -3.98 -20.53 0.42
C ALA A 115 -4.01 -19.63 1.65
N ASP A 116 -4.86 -19.97 2.62
CA ASP A 116 -4.92 -19.27 3.90
C ASP A 116 -3.57 -19.34 4.60
N HIS A 117 -3.22 -18.28 5.30
CA HIS A 117 -1.96 -18.16 6.03
C HIS A 117 -0.72 -18.46 5.18
N HIS A 118 -0.72 -18.04 3.92
CA HIS A 118 0.42 -18.27 3.01
C HIS A 118 1.58 -17.32 3.31
N PHE A 119 1.30 -16.07 3.63
CA PHE A 119 2.29 -15.02 3.88
C PHE A 119 2.45 -14.75 5.37
N ASP A 120 3.64 -14.39 5.81
CA ASP A 120 3.85 -14.00 7.20
C ASP A 120 3.17 -12.66 7.48
N VAL A 121 3.35 -11.67 6.60
CA VAL A 121 2.68 -10.36 6.70
C VAL A 121 2.09 -9.97 5.34
N VAL A 122 0.92 -9.34 5.38
CA VAL A 122 0.28 -8.72 4.21
C VAL A 122 0.26 -7.21 4.39
N VAL A 123 0.65 -6.47 3.35
CA VAL A 123 0.69 -5.00 3.34
C VAL A 123 -0.20 -4.49 2.21
N CYS A 124 -0.91 -3.40 2.44
CA CYS A 124 -1.65 -2.65 1.42
C CYS A 124 -1.45 -1.15 1.68
N SER A 125 -0.88 -0.44 0.72
CA SER A 125 -0.54 0.98 0.91
C SER A 125 -1.10 1.85 -0.21
N LEU A 126 -1.83 2.92 0.15
CA LEU A 126 -2.44 3.89 -0.77
C LEU A 126 -3.35 3.27 -1.84
N ALA A 127 -4.09 2.25 -1.48
CA ALA A 127 -4.99 1.56 -2.40
C ALA A 127 -6.44 1.54 -1.89
N LEU A 128 -6.66 1.59 -0.57
CA LEU A 128 -7.98 1.45 0.02
C LEU A 128 -8.96 2.53 -0.48
N HIS A 129 -8.49 3.77 -0.66
CA HIS A 129 -9.31 4.90 -1.13
C HIS A 129 -9.75 4.79 -2.61
N HIS A 130 -9.27 3.79 -3.34
CA HIS A 130 -9.73 3.46 -4.69
C HIS A 130 -10.89 2.45 -4.70
N LEU A 131 -11.14 1.78 -3.57
CA LEU A 131 -12.18 0.76 -3.43
C LEU A 131 -13.47 1.37 -2.89
N ASP A 132 -14.61 0.83 -3.32
CA ASP A 132 -15.86 1.06 -2.61
C ASP A 132 -15.91 0.30 -1.28
N VAL A 133 -16.94 0.53 -0.47
CA VAL A 133 -17.03 -0.06 0.88
C VAL A 133 -17.09 -1.58 0.85
N ASP A 134 -17.78 -2.19 -0.13
CA ASP A 134 -17.91 -3.63 -0.23
C ASP A 134 -16.60 -4.28 -0.68
N SER A 135 -15.94 -3.72 -1.68
CA SER A 135 -14.62 -4.16 -2.14
C SER A 135 -13.56 -3.97 -1.05
N ALA A 136 -13.58 -2.86 -0.32
CA ALA A 136 -12.69 -2.63 0.81
C ALA A 136 -12.89 -3.68 1.92
N ARG A 137 -14.15 -4.04 2.23
CA ARG A 137 -14.49 -5.09 3.18
C ARG A 137 -13.95 -6.46 2.73
N LEU A 138 -14.11 -6.81 1.46
CA LEU A 138 -13.56 -8.05 0.89
C LEU A 138 -12.03 -8.08 0.97
N ALA A 139 -11.38 -6.98 0.60
CA ALA A 139 -9.92 -6.86 0.66
C ALA A 139 -9.38 -7.01 2.10
N PHE A 140 -10.06 -6.43 3.12
CA PHE A 140 -9.70 -6.67 4.52
C PHE A 140 -9.81 -8.15 4.90
N GLY A 141 -10.87 -8.83 4.46
CA GLY A 141 -11.05 -10.27 4.67
C GLY A 141 -9.94 -11.10 4.03
N GLU A 142 -9.56 -10.79 2.78
CA GLU A 142 -8.47 -11.46 2.07
C GLU A 142 -7.11 -11.23 2.75
N MET A 143 -6.79 -10.01 3.16
CA MET A 143 -5.54 -9.71 3.86
C MET A 143 -5.44 -10.47 5.18
N ALA A 144 -6.53 -10.57 5.94
CA ALA A 144 -6.57 -11.35 7.18
C ALA A 144 -6.44 -12.85 6.91
N ARG A 145 -7.14 -13.37 5.89
CA ARG A 145 -7.08 -14.78 5.49
C ARG A 145 -5.68 -15.22 5.11
N LEU A 146 -4.97 -14.37 4.38
CA LEU A 146 -3.66 -14.68 3.81
C LEU A 146 -2.50 -14.53 4.80
N SER A 147 -2.66 -13.75 5.87
CA SER A 147 -1.58 -13.46 6.81
C SER A 147 -1.47 -14.48 7.94
N LYS A 148 -0.25 -14.88 8.32
CA LYS A 148 0.06 -15.71 9.50
C LYS A 148 0.23 -14.88 10.76
N VAL A 149 0.97 -13.78 10.67
CA VAL A 149 1.30 -12.90 11.80
C VAL A 149 0.33 -11.73 11.87
N GLY A 150 0.06 -11.11 10.72
CA GLY A 150 -0.87 -10.00 10.63
C GLY A 150 -0.78 -9.24 9.31
N PHE A 151 -1.55 -8.16 9.24
CA PHE A 151 -1.57 -7.30 8.06
C PHE A 151 -1.58 -5.82 8.42
N ILE A 152 -1.12 -5.00 7.48
CA ILE A 152 -1.01 -3.54 7.61
C ILE A 152 -1.70 -2.90 6.41
N VAL A 153 -2.72 -2.08 6.67
CA VAL A 153 -3.30 -1.18 5.66
C VAL A 153 -2.89 0.23 5.99
N ASN A 154 -2.11 0.87 5.13
CA ASN A 154 -1.71 2.26 5.25
C ASN A 154 -2.37 3.08 4.16
N ASP A 155 -3.10 4.14 4.53
CA ASP A 155 -3.71 5.03 3.55
C ASP A 155 -3.75 6.48 4.07
N ILE A 156 -4.16 7.39 3.19
CA ILE A 156 -4.56 8.74 3.58
C ILE A 156 -5.97 8.66 4.20
N TYR A 157 -6.30 9.61 5.08
CA TYR A 157 -7.68 9.72 5.55
C TYR A 157 -8.33 11.06 5.20
N ARG A 158 -9.63 11.00 4.98
CA ARG A 158 -10.45 12.16 4.61
C ARG A 158 -10.52 13.16 5.75
N SER A 159 -10.03 14.39 5.49
CA SER A 159 -10.24 15.56 6.33
C SER A 159 -10.16 16.85 5.51
N GLN A 160 -10.70 17.94 6.03
CA GLN A 160 -10.60 19.25 5.36
C GLN A 160 -9.15 19.72 5.25
N GLY A 161 -8.33 19.50 6.31
CA GLY A 161 -6.91 19.86 6.31
C GLY A 161 -6.11 19.04 5.29
N ALA A 162 -6.36 17.73 5.17
CA ALA A 162 -5.75 16.88 4.16
C ALA A 162 -6.09 17.38 2.75
N TRP A 163 -7.34 17.71 2.49
CA TRP A 163 -7.77 18.21 1.19
C TRP A 163 -7.11 19.54 0.81
N LEU A 164 -7.07 20.50 1.74
CA LEU A 164 -6.41 21.79 1.52
C LEU A 164 -4.90 21.60 1.27
N MET A 165 -4.25 20.74 2.03
CA MET A 165 -2.84 20.44 1.86
C MET A 165 -2.56 19.75 0.52
N ALA A 166 -3.36 18.73 0.14
CA ALA A 166 -3.23 18.07 -1.15
C ALA A 166 -3.38 19.06 -2.31
N ARG A 167 -4.39 19.95 -2.24
CA ARG A 167 -4.62 20.99 -3.24
C ARG A 167 -3.43 21.95 -3.33
N PHE A 168 -2.90 22.41 -2.19
CA PHE A 168 -1.74 23.31 -2.17
C PHE A 168 -0.48 22.62 -2.72
N LEU A 169 -0.16 21.41 -2.23
CA LEU A 169 1.03 20.67 -2.66
C LEU A 169 0.98 20.39 -4.16
N THR A 170 -0.13 19.90 -4.70
CA THR A 170 -0.24 19.60 -6.13
C THR A 170 -0.14 20.85 -7.01
N LEU A 171 -0.54 22.02 -6.51
CA LEU A 171 -0.37 23.27 -7.24
C LEU A 171 1.10 23.71 -7.35
N VAL A 172 1.91 23.48 -6.29
CA VAL A 172 3.30 23.99 -6.22
C VAL A 172 4.36 22.94 -6.61
N THR A 173 4.05 21.64 -6.53
CA THR A 173 5.06 20.59 -6.74
C THR A 173 4.96 19.87 -8.07
N THR A 174 3.84 19.95 -8.78
CA THR A 174 3.67 19.26 -10.06
C THR A 174 3.04 20.15 -11.13
N THR A 175 3.46 19.96 -12.37
CA THR A 175 2.81 20.53 -13.55
C THR A 175 1.79 19.57 -14.17
N ASN A 176 1.80 18.30 -13.75
CA ASN A 176 0.91 17.27 -14.28
C ASN A 176 -0.55 17.58 -13.92
N ARG A 177 -1.40 17.73 -14.93
CA ARG A 177 -2.82 18.05 -14.78
C ARG A 177 -3.59 16.90 -14.11
N LEU A 178 -3.20 15.65 -14.36
CA LEU A 178 -3.80 14.47 -13.72
C LEU A 178 -3.53 14.48 -12.22
N THR A 179 -2.28 14.63 -11.80
CA THR A 179 -1.91 14.70 -10.38
C THR A 179 -2.60 15.87 -9.65
N LYS A 180 -2.73 17.05 -10.31
CA LYS A 180 -3.45 18.20 -9.74
C LYS A 180 -4.93 17.92 -9.48
N HIS A 181 -5.55 17.10 -10.31
CA HIS A 181 -6.94 16.69 -10.15
C HIS A 181 -7.05 15.53 -9.15
N ASP A 182 -6.21 14.52 -9.31
CA ASP A 182 -6.33 13.25 -8.57
C ASP A 182 -5.88 13.34 -7.12
N GLY A 183 -4.92 14.19 -6.79
CA GLY A 183 -4.47 14.39 -5.41
C GLY A 183 -5.61 14.81 -4.46
N PRO A 184 -6.30 15.94 -4.69
CA PRO A 184 -7.46 16.32 -3.90
C PRO A 184 -8.62 15.34 -3.99
N ALA A 185 -8.85 14.70 -5.16
CA ALA A 185 -9.91 13.71 -5.37
C ALA A 185 -9.66 12.43 -4.55
N SER A 186 -8.41 11.97 -4.43
CA SER A 186 -8.02 10.84 -3.59
C SER A 186 -8.33 11.11 -2.12
N VAL A 187 -8.04 12.30 -1.61
CA VAL A 187 -8.41 12.68 -0.23
C VAL A 187 -9.92 12.70 -0.05
N TYR A 188 -10.69 13.17 -1.05
CA TYR A 188 -12.14 13.18 -0.97
C TYR A 188 -12.74 11.77 -0.91
N ARG A 189 -12.17 10.82 -1.67
CA ARG A 189 -12.59 9.40 -1.70
C ARG A 189 -12.12 8.62 -0.48
N ALA A 190 -11.06 9.07 0.18
CA ALA A 190 -10.45 8.38 1.31
C ALA A 190 -11.45 8.18 2.46
N PHE A 191 -11.31 7.09 3.18
CA PHE A 191 -12.08 6.81 4.38
C PHE A 191 -11.58 7.60 5.59
N THR A 192 -12.46 7.93 6.50
CA THR A 192 -12.07 8.42 7.81
C THR A 192 -11.54 7.26 8.68
N PRO A 193 -10.74 7.50 9.74
CA PRO A 193 -10.30 6.44 10.64
C PRO A 193 -11.45 5.61 11.25
N ALA A 194 -12.58 6.26 11.54
CA ALA A 194 -13.77 5.59 12.05
C ALA A 194 -14.42 4.67 11.00
N GLU A 195 -14.45 5.10 9.72
CA GLU A 195 -14.94 4.27 8.61
C GLU A 195 -14.03 3.08 8.36
N VAL A 196 -12.70 3.26 8.37
CA VAL A 196 -11.72 2.17 8.26
C VAL A 196 -11.95 1.11 9.34
N GLY A 197 -12.09 1.54 10.60
CA GLY A 197 -12.37 0.61 11.70
C GLY A 197 -13.73 -0.08 11.60
N ARG A 198 -14.74 0.55 11.00
CA ARG A 198 -16.05 -0.07 10.73
C ARG A 198 -15.94 -1.11 9.63
N ILE A 199 -15.35 -0.78 8.49
CA ILE A 199 -15.14 -1.69 7.35
C ILE A 199 -14.38 -2.94 7.81
N ALA A 200 -13.32 -2.79 8.60
CA ALA A 200 -12.54 -3.91 9.15
C ALA A 200 -13.41 -4.82 10.05
N ARG A 201 -14.23 -4.25 10.94
CA ARG A 201 -15.17 -5.04 11.76
C ARG A 201 -16.22 -5.77 10.91
N ASP A 202 -16.74 -5.13 9.88
CA ASP A 202 -17.71 -5.73 8.96
C ASP A 202 -17.07 -6.87 8.13
N ALA A 203 -15.77 -6.81 7.91
CA ALA A 203 -14.95 -7.89 7.36
C ALA A 203 -14.61 -8.99 8.40
N ARG A 204 -15.07 -8.89 9.64
CA ARG A 204 -14.76 -9.78 10.77
C ARG A 204 -13.26 -9.85 11.11
N THR A 205 -12.54 -8.76 10.85
CA THR A 205 -11.14 -8.62 11.20
C THR A 205 -11.00 -7.78 12.46
N ASP A 206 -10.02 -8.14 13.31
CA ASP A 206 -9.68 -7.38 14.51
C ASP A 206 -8.48 -6.49 14.20
N VAL A 207 -8.72 -5.17 14.11
CA VAL A 207 -7.67 -4.20 13.79
C VAL A 207 -7.57 -3.10 14.84
N THR A 208 -6.35 -2.67 15.12
CA THR A 208 -6.10 -1.39 15.78
C THR A 208 -5.89 -0.31 14.72
N VAL A 209 -6.64 0.78 14.84
CA VAL A 209 -6.56 1.91 13.91
C VAL A 209 -5.70 3.02 14.53
N HIS A 210 -4.61 3.36 13.86
CA HIS A 210 -3.67 4.41 14.25
C HIS A 210 -3.78 5.58 13.29
N THR A 211 -3.61 6.80 13.79
CA THR A 211 -3.44 7.99 12.95
C THR A 211 -2.03 8.54 13.08
N HIS A 212 -1.46 8.94 11.96
CA HIS A 212 -0.08 9.45 11.88
C HIS A 212 -0.06 10.86 11.26
N PRO A 213 1.07 11.59 11.37
CA PRO A 213 1.26 12.87 10.68
C PRO A 213 0.94 12.78 9.19
N PHE A 214 0.69 13.92 8.56
CA PHE A 214 0.32 14.04 7.14
C PHE A 214 -0.94 13.27 6.75
N TRP A 215 -1.92 13.19 7.71
CA TRP A 215 -3.21 12.54 7.50
C TRP A 215 -3.10 11.09 7.04
N ARG A 216 -2.17 10.34 7.63
CA ARG A 216 -2.07 8.90 7.42
C ARG A 216 -2.88 8.13 8.45
N VAL A 217 -3.53 7.08 7.97
CA VAL A 217 -4.20 6.08 8.80
C VAL A 217 -3.54 4.73 8.58
N ALA A 218 -3.26 4.02 9.66
CA ALA A 218 -2.84 2.63 9.61
C ALA A 218 -3.87 1.76 10.34
N ALA A 219 -4.39 0.72 9.66
CA ALA A 219 -5.15 -0.33 10.29
C ALA A 219 -4.25 -1.57 10.36
N VAL A 220 -3.93 -2.00 11.59
CA VAL A 220 -3.04 -3.12 11.86
C VAL A 220 -3.84 -4.26 12.46
N GLY A 221 -3.94 -5.36 11.72
CA GLY A 221 -4.57 -6.59 12.18
C GLY A 221 -3.53 -7.63 12.60
N ARG A 222 -3.79 -8.36 13.68
CA ARG A 222 -3.02 -9.55 14.07
C ARG A 222 -3.85 -10.80 13.76
N SER A 223 -3.21 -11.79 13.15
CA SER A 223 -3.82 -13.11 12.97
C SER A 223 -3.85 -13.83 14.32
N ARG A 224 -4.92 -14.57 14.56
CA ARG A 224 -5.13 -15.33 15.82
C ARG A 224 -4.52 -16.72 15.71
#